data_3e36b22cb78f259149751404873a26e7
#
_entry.id   3e36b22cb78f259149751404873a26e7
#
_cell.length_a   1.000
_cell.length_b   1.000
_cell.length_c   1.000
_cell.angle_alpha   90.00
_cell.angle_beta   90.00
_cell.angle_gamma   90.00
#
_symmetry.space_group_name_H-M   'P 1'
#
loop_
_entity.id
_entity.type
_entity.pdbx_description
1 polymer ?
#
loop_
_entity_poly.entity_id
_entity_poly.type
_entity_poly.pdbx_seq_one_letter_code
_entity_poly.pdbx_strand_id
1 'polypeptide(L)'
;RLLFALLFAAASATLLQLGQDRLGATLALTAVLHTWTRDMSFHPHLHCVVPAGGLSLDGSRWIPTSRRFFLPVKALRRLFRGKLLSKIERALRTGEILTDLATDLALLRRTPKTWNVYAKRPLAGPGHVVRYLSRYVHRIAIANSRITDYDGKNVTFRYKDRARGNVTEHRTVSGPGFAQLFLQHVLPPRFVRIRHYGILAARR
;
A
#
# COMPACT_ATOMS: atom_id res chain seq x y z
N ARG A 1 -0.01 10.50 10.80
CA ARG A 1 1.34 10.27 10.21
C ARG A 1 1.95 8.95 10.68
N LEU A 2 1.95 8.69 11.99
CA LEU A 2 2.62 7.53 12.58
C LEU A 2 2.09 6.20 12.03
N LEU A 3 0.77 5.98 11.98
CA LEU A 3 0.19 4.74 11.44
C LEU A 3 0.63 4.44 10.00
N PHE A 4 0.76 5.46 9.15
CA PHE A 4 1.32 5.27 7.80
C PHE A 4 2.81 4.89 7.84
N ALA A 5 3.58 5.46 8.76
CA ALA A 5 4.99 5.07 8.94
C ALA A 5 5.11 3.62 9.41
N LEU A 6 4.26 3.18 10.35
CA LEU A 6 4.19 1.78 10.81
C LEU A 6 3.79 0.83 9.66
N LEU A 7 2.86 1.26 8.80
CA LEU A 7 2.46 0.50 7.62
C LEU A 7 3.65 0.27 6.66
N PHE A 8 4.41 1.33 6.34
CA PHE A 8 5.63 1.23 5.56
C PHE A 8 6.67 0.32 6.21
N ALA A 9 6.93 0.51 7.49
CA ALA A 9 7.91 -0.26 8.24
C ALA A 9 7.55 -1.74 8.35
N ALA A 10 6.27 -2.09 8.48
CA ALA A 10 5.82 -3.47 8.51
C ALA A 10 5.95 -4.14 7.14
N ALA A 11 5.54 -3.44 6.07
CA ALA A 11 5.61 -3.98 4.71
C ALA A 11 7.06 -4.18 4.24
N SER A 12 7.94 -3.19 4.45
CA SER A 12 9.35 -3.30 4.07
C SER A 12 10.06 -4.40 4.86
N ALA A 13 9.88 -4.45 6.17
CA ALA A 13 10.46 -5.49 7.00
C ALA A 13 9.96 -6.91 6.65
N THR A 14 8.70 -7.03 6.19
CA THR A 14 8.14 -8.31 5.72
C THR A 14 8.82 -8.78 4.44
N LEU A 15 8.92 -7.90 3.44
CA LEU A 15 9.51 -8.23 2.15
C LEU A 15 11.00 -8.52 2.27
N LEU A 16 11.74 -7.70 3.02
CA LEU A 16 13.17 -7.88 3.22
C LEU A 16 13.46 -9.19 3.97
N GLN A 17 12.73 -9.50 5.04
CA GLN A 17 12.91 -10.75 5.76
C GLN A 17 12.63 -11.95 4.86
N LEU A 18 11.50 -11.98 4.13
CA LEU A 18 11.19 -13.10 3.24
C LEU A 18 12.17 -13.21 2.07
N GLY A 19 12.75 -12.10 1.62
CA GLY A 19 13.85 -12.10 0.66
C GLY A 19 15.07 -12.82 1.19
N GLN A 20 15.47 -12.53 2.42
CA GLN A 20 16.57 -13.21 3.09
C GLN A 20 16.25 -14.69 3.35
N ASP A 21 15.10 -14.98 3.97
CA ASP A 21 14.74 -16.34 4.41
C ASP A 21 14.48 -17.32 3.24
N ARG A 22 13.98 -16.81 2.11
CA ARG A 22 13.51 -17.67 0.99
C ARG A 22 14.38 -17.60 -0.25
N LEU A 23 15.12 -16.52 -0.43
CA LEU A 23 15.97 -16.31 -1.60
C LEU A 23 17.45 -16.21 -1.23
N GLY A 24 17.79 -16.07 0.06
CA GLY A 24 19.16 -15.75 0.49
C GLY A 24 19.63 -14.40 -0.08
N ALA A 25 18.72 -13.44 -0.25
CA ALA A 25 19.01 -12.19 -0.95
C ALA A 25 18.39 -10.97 -0.28
N THR A 26 19.09 -9.85 -0.36
CA THR A 26 18.57 -8.52 -0.03
C THR A 26 17.78 -8.00 -1.23
N LEU A 27 16.50 -7.70 -1.02
CA LEU A 27 15.62 -7.16 -2.06
C LEU A 27 15.81 -5.66 -2.23
N ALA A 28 15.52 -5.16 -3.43
CA ALA A 28 15.23 -3.77 -3.70
C ALA A 28 13.72 -3.54 -3.60
N LEU A 29 13.27 -2.44 -3.00
CA LEU A 29 11.86 -2.17 -2.81
C LEU A 29 11.54 -0.68 -2.94
N THR A 30 10.57 -0.35 -3.79
CA THR A 30 9.91 0.96 -3.83
C THR A 30 8.46 0.78 -3.37
N ALA A 31 8.07 1.46 -2.31
CA ALA A 31 6.73 1.45 -1.76
C ALA A 31 6.05 2.80 -1.92
N VAL A 32 4.80 2.81 -2.39
CA VAL A 32 3.97 4.01 -2.61
C VAL A 32 2.71 3.90 -1.79
N LEU A 33 2.44 4.90 -0.93
CA LEU A 33 1.21 4.95 -0.14
C LEU A 33 0.04 5.46 -0.98
N HIS A 34 -1.06 4.72 -0.92
CA HIS A 34 -2.39 5.14 -1.34
C HIS A 34 -3.35 5.11 -0.16
N THR A 35 -4.28 6.05 -0.12
CA THR A 35 -5.28 6.14 0.95
C THR A 35 -6.71 5.96 0.45
N TRP A 36 -6.92 5.72 -0.85
CA TRP A 36 -8.25 5.68 -1.49
C TRP A 36 -8.55 4.38 -2.24
N THR A 37 -9.82 4.06 -2.30
CA THR A 37 -10.40 3.10 -3.23
C THR A 37 -10.88 3.80 -4.51
N ARG A 38 -11.46 3.06 -5.44
CA ARG A 38 -11.96 3.62 -6.71
C ARG A 38 -13.19 4.53 -6.50
N ASP A 39 -13.97 4.30 -5.47
CA ASP A 39 -15.14 5.09 -5.06
C ASP A 39 -14.80 6.22 -4.09
N MET A 40 -13.50 6.52 -3.90
CA MET A 40 -12.93 7.52 -2.98
C MET A 40 -13.14 7.21 -1.49
N SER A 41 -13.48 5.98 -1.11
CA SER A 41 -13.49 5.60 0.31
C SER A 41 -12.09 5.53 0.89
N PHE A 42 -11.94 5.86 2.19
CA PHE A 42 -10.64 5.83 2.86
C PHE A 42 -10.16 4.40 3.06
N HIS A 43 -9.07 4.05 2.40
CA HIS A 43 -8.48 2.70 2.42
C HIS A 43 -6.96 2.75 2.28
N PRO A 44 -6.22 2.98 3.37
CA PRO A 44 -4.76 3.03 3.33
C PRO A 44 -4.15 1.68 2.92
N HIS A 45 -3.32 1.71 1.88
CA HIS A 45 -2.59 0.54 1.40
C HIS A 45 -1.30 0.93 0.67
N LEU A 46 -0.39 -0.02 0.53
CA LEU A 46 0.87 0.18 -0.15
C LEU A 46 0.91 -0.56 -1.48
N HIS A 47 1.38 0.12 -2.52
CA HIS A 47 1.85 -0.49 -3.75
C HIS A 47 3.36 -0.67 -3.66
N CYS A 48 3.81 -1.93 -3.67
CA CYS A 48 5.22 -2.26 -3.60
C CYS A 48 5.70 -2.76 -4.96
N VAL A 49 6.74 -2.13 -5.50
CA VAL A 49 7.45 -2.61 -6.69
C VAL A 49 8.76 -3.22 -6.22
N VAL A 50 8.97 -4.48 -6.61
CA VAL A 50 10.12 -5.27 -6.21
C VAL A 50 10.67 -5.92 -7.48
N PRO A 51 11.97 -5.81 -7.78
CA PRO A 51 12.59 -6.54 -8.86
C PRO A 51 12.41 -8.05 -8.72
N ALA A 52 12.48 -8.78 -9.84
CA ALA A 52 12.39 -10.23 -9.84
C ALA A 52 13.73 -10.86 -9.42
N GLY A 53 14.17 -10.55 -8.21
CA GLY A 53 15.42 -11.01 -7.62
C GLY A 53 15.91 -10.08 -6.53
N GLY A 54 17.10 -10.36 -6.02
CA GLY A 54 17.80 -9.58 -5.02
C GLY A 54 19.30 -9.79 -5.09
N LEU A 55 20.06 -8.97 -4.37
CA LEU A 55 21.49 -9.11 -4.23
C LEU A 55 21.80 -10.15 -3.16
N SER A 56 22.70 -11.08 -3.42
CA SER A 56 23.17 -12.04 -2.40
C SER A 56 23.59 -11.31 -1.13
N LEU A 57 23.57 -12.00 0.01
CA LEU A 57 23.84 -11.36 1.31
C LEU A 57 25.27 -10.83 1.41
N ASP A 58 26.21 -11.45 0.69
CA ASP A 58 27.61 -10.99 0.54
C ASP A 58 27.79 -9.86 -0.49
N GLY A 59 26.70 -9.51 -1.20
CA GLY A 59 26.71 -8.45 -2.22
C GLY A 59 27.38 -8.82 -3.54
N SER A 60 27.79 -10.07 -3.75
CA SER A 60 28.63 -10.47 -4.89
C SER A 60 27.85 -10.76 -6.18
N ARG A 61 26.58 -11.19 -6.09
CA ARG A 61 25.81 -11.63 -7.26
C ARG A 61 24.32 -11.34 -7.14
N TRP A 62 23.67 -11.25 -8.30
CA TRP A 62 22.21 -11.18 -8.38
C TRP A 62 21.58 -12.57 -8.29
N ILE A 63 20.62 -12.73 -7.39
CA ILE A 63 19.84 -13.97 -7.22
C ILE A 63 18.46 -13.73 -7.83
N PRO A 64 18.14 -14.34 -9.00
CA PRO A 64 16.85 -14.16 -9.65
C PRO A 64 15.76 -14.96 -8.93
N THR A 65 14.52 -14.46 -8.98
CA THR A 65 13.33 -15.24 -8.61
C THR A 65 12.79 -16.04 -9.78
N SER A 66 11.92 -17.00 -9.53
CA SER A 66 11.17 -17.66 -10.58
C SER A 66 10.31 -16.67 -11.38
N ARG A 67 10.25 -16.84 -12.71
CA ARG A 67 9.39 -16.03 -13.59
C ARG A 67 7.89 -16.12 -13.25
N ARG A 68 7.47 -17.19 -12.58
CA ARG A 68 6.06 -17.45 -12.25
C ARG A 68 5.69 -17.12 -10.83
N PHE A 69 6.70 -16.98 -9.95
CA PHE A 69 6.47 -16.91 -8.52
C PHE A 69 7.55 -16.06 -7.85
N PHE A 70 7.12 -15.07 -7.08
CA PHE A 70 8.03 -14.18 -6.34
C PHE A 70 8.21 -14.67 -4.89
N LEU A 71 7.16 -14.56 -4.08
CA LEU A 71 7.13 -14.97 -2.67
C LEU A 71 5.75 -15.52 -2.30
N PRO A 72 5.65 -16.48 -1.36
CA PRO A 72 4.38 -17.06 -0.95
C PRO A 72 3.43 -16.00 -0.38
N VAL A 73 2.30 -15.76 -1.03
CA VAL A 73 1.32 -14.75 -0.59
C VAL A 73 0.78 -15.03 0.82
N LYS A 74 0.62 -16.32 1.18
CA LYS A 74 0.21 -16.73 2.53
C LYS A 74 1.25 -16.31 3.59
N ALA A 75 2.55 -16.49 3.30
CA ALA A 75 3.63 -16.08 4.19
C ALA A 75 3.73 -14.54 4.29
N LEU A 76 3.66 -13.84 3.16
CA LEU A 76 3.60 -12.37 3.12
C LEU A 76 2.47 -11.83 4.00
N ARG A 77 1.27 -12.36 3.85
CA ARG A 77 0.07 -11.96 4.58
C ARG A 77 0.21 -12.17 6.08
N ARG A 78 0.67 -13.37 6.49
CA ARG A 78 0.84 -13.72 7.90
C ARG A 78 1.91 -12.85 8.57
N LEU A 79 3.07 -12.71 7.93
CA LEU A 79 4.19 -11.96 8.48
C LEU A 79 3.90 -10.46 8.53
N PHE A 80 3.32 -9.90 7.47
CA PHE A 80 2.92 -8.50 7.43
C PHE A 80 1.91 -8.16 8.53
N ARG A 81 0.87 -8.99 8.69
CA ARG A 81 -0.12 -8.81 9.76
C ARG A 81 0.54 -8.82 11.14
N GLY A 82 1.36 -9.81 11.43
CA GLY A 82 2.05 -9.93 12.71
C GLY A 82 2.94 -8.71 13.01
N LYS A 83 3.76 -8.31 12.03
CA LYS A 83 4.64 -7.14 12.18
C LYS A 83 3.88 -5.82 12.35
N LEU A 84 2.79 -5.62 11.61
CA LEU A 84 2.03 -4.37 11.73
C LEU A 84 1.32 -4.29 13.09
N LEU A 85 0.65 -5.35 13.51
CA LEU A 85 0.00 -5.40 14.83
C LEU A 85 0.99 -5.18 15.98
N SER A 86 2.14 -5.87 15.96
CA SER A 86 3.19 -5.69 16.96
C SER A 86 3.74 -4.25 17.02
N LYS A 87 3.90 -3.61 15.86
CA LYS A 87 4.35 -2.21 15.80
C LYS A 87 3.31 -1.23 16.36
N ILE A 88 2.03 -1.45 16.06
CA ILE A 88 0.95 -0.62 16.60
C ILE A 88 0.86 -0.79 18.12
N GLU A 89 0.93 -2.02 18.63
CA GLU A 89 0.94 -2.27 20.08
C GLU A 89 2.12 -1.61 20.79
N ARG A 90 3.31 -1.69 20.20
CA ARG A 90 4.46 -0.99 20.75
C ARG A 90 4.19 0.51 20.84
N ALA A 91 3.70 1.13 19.76
CA ALA A 91 3.42 2.56 19.71
C ALA A 91 2.32 3.00 20.72
N LEU A 92 1.32 2.15 20.97
CA LEU A 92 0.33 2.37 22.04
C LEU A 92 0.97 2.29 23.41
N ARG A 93 1.77 1.25 23.66
CA ARG A 93 2.44 1.06 24.96
C ARG A 93 3.45 2.17 25.28
N THR A 94 4.12 2.72 24.29
CA THR A 94 5.09 3.83 24.44
C THR A 94 4.44 5.20 24.43
N GLY A 95 3.10 5.30 24.31
CA GLY A 95 2.39 6.57 24.27
C GLY A 95 2.57 7.37 22.97
N GLU A 96 3.19 6.78 21.95
CA GLU A 96 3.31 7.43 20.63
C GLU A 96 1.97 7.56 19.91
N ILE A 97 1.00 6.71 20.25
CA ILE A 97 -0.39 6.76 19.80
C ILE A 97 -1.27 6.97 21.02
N LEU A 98 -1.92 8.12 21.08
CA LEU A 98 -2.85 8.48 22.15
C LEU A 98 -4.28 8.23 21.66
N THR A 99 -4.75 7.00 21.73
CA THR A 99 -6.13 6.65 21.41
C THR A 99 -6.51 5.34 22.10
N ASP A 100 -7.82 5.09 22.27
CA ASP A 100 -8.36 3.85 22.80
C ASP A 100 -8.43 2.72 21.75
N LEU A 101 -7.37 2.60 20.94
CA LEU A 101 -7.23 1.52 19.95
C LEU A 101 -6.93 0.14 20.57
N ALA A 102 -6.76 0.04 21.88
CA ALA A 102 -6.41 -1.21 22.53
C ALA A 102 -7.50 -2.29 22.33
N THR A 103 -8.77 -1.90 22.46
CA THR A 103 -9.93 -2.78 22.24
C THR A 103 -10.02 -3.23 20.78
N ASP A 104 -9.85 -2.30 19.83
CA ASP A 104 -9.86 -2.60 18.39
C ASP A 104 -8.70 -3.52 18.01
N LEU A 105 -7.55 -3.35 18.64
CA LEU A 105 -6.38 -4.19 18.39
C LEU A 105 -6.57 -5.61 18.91
N ALA A 106 -7.16 -5.77 20.10
CA ALA A 106 -7.53 -7.06 20.67
C ALA A 106 -8.53 -7.79 19.76
N LEU A 107 -9.53 -7.06 19.23
CA LEU A 107 -10.51 -7.57 18.28
C LEU A 107 -9.84 -7.98 16.96
N LEU A 108 -8.94 -7.16 16.41
CA LEU A 108 -8.19 -7.46 15.18
C LEU A 108 -7.29 -8.69 15.33
N ARG A 109 -6.73 -8.95 16.51
CA ARG A 109 -5.94 -10.15 16.79
C ARG A 109 -6.81 -11.42 16.79
N ARG A 110 -7.98 -11.35 17.42
CA ARG A 110 -8.93 -12.47 17.55
C ARG A 110 -9.63 -12.80 16.24
N THR A 111 -9.85 -11.81 15.39
CA THR A 111 -10.59 -12.02 14.14
C THR A 111 -9.68 -12.68 13.10
N PRO A 112 -10.05 -13.84 12.55
CA PRO A 112 -9.27 -14.52 11.52
C PRO A 112 -9.35 -13.85 10.14
N LYS A 113 -9.73 -12.58 10.10
CA LYS A 113 -9.81 -11.82 8.84
C LYS A 113 -8.49 -11.89 8.09
N THR A 114 -8.55 -12.40 6.88
CA THR A 114 -7.41 -12.43 5.97
C THR A 114 -7.11 -11.02 5.50
N TRP A 115 -5.93 -10.53 5.84
CA TRP A 115 -5.44 -9.25 5.33
C TRP A 115 -5.16 -9.37 3.83
N ASN A 116 -5.59 -8.39 3.06
CA ASN A 116 -5.42 -8.40 1.63
C ASN A 116 -3.97 -8.08 1.25
N VAL A 117 -3.22 -9.13 0.91
CA VAL A 117 -1.92 -9.03 0.24
C VAL A 117 -2.07 -9.67 -1.12
N TYR A 118 -1.79 -8.93 -2.17
CA TYR A 118 -1.86 -9.37 -3.54
C TYR A 118 -0.51 -9.21 -4.23
N ALA A 119 0.04 -10.29 -4.73
CA ALA A 119 1.25 -10.27 -5.55
C ALA A 119 0.87 -10.53 -7.01
N LYS A 120 1.20 -9.59 -7.88
CA LYS A 120 1.04 -9.73 -9.34
C LYS A 120 2.16 -10.60 -9.91
N ARG A 121 1.88 -11.21 -11.05
CA ARG A 121 2.93 -11.77 -11.91
C ARG A 121 3.94 -10.69 -12.30
N PRO A 122 5.20 -11.04 -12.54
CA PRO A 122 6.23 -10.09 -12.95
C PRO A 122 5.77 -9.25 -14.14
N LEU A 123 6.12 -7.97 -14.12
CA LEU A 123 5.88 -7.05 -15.24
C LEU A 123 6.88 -7.35 -16.35
N ALA A 124 6.43 -7.24 -17.61
CA ALA A 124 7.20 -7.64 -18.79
C ALA A 124 8.33 -6.64 -19.19
N GLY A 125 8.92 -5.93 -18.24
CA GLY A 125 10.06 -5.06 -18.48
C GLY A 125 9.92 -3.63 -17.95
N PRO A 126 10.98 -2.78 -18.09
CA PRO A 126 11.05 -1.46 -17.45
C PRO A 126 9.92 -0.52 -17.87
N GLY A 127 9.52 -0.49 -19.14
CA GLY A 127 8.42 0.35 -19.62
C GLY A 127 7.06 0.02 -18.96
N HIS A 128 6.83 -1.25 -18.61
CA HIS A 128 5.63 -1.66 -17.88
C HIS A 128 5.69 -1.23 -16.40
N VAL A 129 6.88 -1.22 -15.81
CA VAL A 129 7.10 -0.72 -14.45
C VAL A 129 6.83 0.78 -14.37
N VAL A 130 7.40 1.56 -15.30
CA VAL A 130 7.19 3.02 -15.38
C VAL A 130 5.71 3.33 -15.58
N ARG A 131 5.03 2.65 -16.52
CA ARG A 131 3.60 2.81 -16.77
C ARG A 131 2.73 2.39 -15.57
N TYR A 132 3.18 1.38 -14.83
CA TYR A 132 2.52 0.99 -13.59
C TYR A 132 2.68 2.07 -12.52
N LEU A 133 3.90 2.52 -12.27
CA LEU A 133 4.21 3.55 -11.26
C LEU A 133 3.53 4.89 -11.58
N SER A 134 3.53 5.34 -12.84
CA SER A 134 2.92 6.61 -13.25
C SER A 134 1.43 6.69 -12.88
N ARG A 135 0.70 5.56 -12.91
CA ARG A 135 -0.71 5.51 -12.50
C ARG A 135 -0.91 5.76 -11.01
N TYR A 136 0.11 5.52 -10.19
CA TYR A 136 0.02 5.56 -8.73
C TYR A 136 0.76 6.74 -8.11
N VAL A 137 1.74 7.30 -8.82
CA VAL A 137 2.59 8.39 -8.31
C VAL A 137 1.94 9.76 -8.50
N HIS A 138 1.25 10.00 -9.63
CA HIS A 138 0.76 11.33 -9.99
C HIS A 138 -0.70 11.61 -9.61
N ARG A 139 -1.46 10.62 -9.17
CA ARG A 139 -2.90 10.79 -8.89
C ARG A 139 -3.15 10.88 -7.38
N ILE A 140 -4.03 11.80 -7.02
CA ILE A 140 -4.63 11.88 -5.68
C ILE A 140 -6.12 11.59 -5.86
N ALA A 141 -6.63 10.59 -5.17
CA ALA A 141 -8.02 10.17 -5.07
C ALA A 141 -8.78 9.99 -6.40
N ILE A 142 -8.94 11.03 -7.20
CA ILE A 142 -9.76 11.02 -8.42
C ILE A 142 -9.08 11.81 -9.56
N ALA A 143 -9.28 11.39 -10.80
CA ALA A 143 -8.92 12.16 -11.98
C ALA A 143 -10.12 13.00 -12.44
N ASN A 144 -9.89 14.22 -12.94
CA ASN A 144 -10.94 15.13 -13.41
C ASN A 144 -11.88 14.46 -14.41
N SER A 145 -11.35 13.64 -15.32
CA SER A 145 -12.13 12.89 -16.32
C SER A 145 -13.15 11.90 -15.74
N ARG A 146 -13.12 11.66 -14.42
CA ARG A 146 -14.09 10.80 -13.73
C ARG A 146 -15.25 11.59 -13.14
N ILE A 147 -15.12 12.91 -12.98
CA ILE A 147 -16.23 13.80 -12.62
C ILE A 147 -17.08 13.94 -13.86
N THR A 148 -18.33 13.51 -13.78
CA THR A 148 -19.24 13.46 -14.93
C THR A 148 -20.29 14.56 -14.92
N ASP A 149 -20.60 15.08 -13.73
CA ASP A 149 -21.61 16.14 -13.58
C ASP A 149 -21.40 16.98 -12.32
N TYR A 150 -21.90 18.22 -12.36
CA TYR A 150 -22.01 19.16 -11.23
C TYR A 150 -23.21 20.09 -11.43
N ASP A 151 -24.23 19.94 -10.60
CA ASP A 151 -25.48 20.70 -10.67
C ASP A 151 -25.50 21.97 -9.80
N GLY A 152 -24.35 22.42 -9.30
CA GLY A 152 -24.22 23.56 -8.36
C GLY A 152 -24.33 23.15 -6.89
N LYS A 153 -24.83 21.96 -6.58
CA LYS A 153 -24.97 21.41 -5.20
C LYS A 153 -24.28 20.06 -5.05
N ASN A 154 -24.39 19.21 -6.06
CA ASN A 154 -23.93 17.83 -6.02
C ASN A 154 -22.89 17.59 -7.09
N VAL A 155 -21.92 16.73 -6.78
CA VAL A 155 -20.90 16.25 -7.71
C VAL A 155 -21.17 14.78 -8.00
N THR A 156 -21.27 14.43 -9.29
CA THR A 156 -21.39 13.05 -9.75
C THR A 156 -20.09 12.60 -10.38
N PHE A 157 -19.59 11.44 -9.96
CA PHE A 157 -18.38 10.84 -10.54
C PHE A 157 -18.55 9.35 -10.79
N ARG A 158 -17.87 8.86 -11.82
CA ARG A 158 -17.86 7.44 -12.18
C ARG A 158 -16.72 6.67 -11.52
N TYR A 159 -16.98 5.42 -11.15
CA TYR A 159 -15.98 4.48 -10.67
C TYR A 159 -16.27 3.06 -11.15
N LYS A 160 -15.27 2.17 -11.07
CA LYS A 160 -15.46 0.74 -11.38
C LYS A 160 -15.62 -0.05 -10.10
N ASP A 161 -16.78 -0.66 -9.91
CA ASP A 161 -17.06 -1.54 -8.77
C ASP A 161 -16.44 -2.92 -9.00
N ARG A 162 -15.48 -3.29 -8.14
CA ARG A 162 -14.82 -4.60 -8.20
C ARG A 162 -15.72 -5.74 -7.75
N ALA A 163 -16.58 -5.51 -6.78
CA ALA A 163 -17.48 -6.53 -6.26
C ALA A 163 -18.50 -6.95 -7.31
N ARG A 164 -18.85 -6.04 -8.21
CA ARG A 164 -19.79 -6.25 -9.32
C ARG A 164 -19.08 -6.45 -10.67
N GLY A 165 -17.92 -7.11 -10.68
CA GLY A 165 -17.24 -7.47 -11.92
C GLY A 165 -16.61 -6.29 -12.68
N ASN A 166 -16.24 -5.21 -12.03
CA ASN A 166 -15.72 -3.96 -12.61
C ASN A 166 -16.75 -3.19 -13.47
N VAL A 167 -18.04 -3.33 -13.20
CA VAL A 167 -19.07 -2.51 -13.83
C VAL A 167 -18.79 -1.04 -13.48
N THR A 168 -19.09 -0.15 -14.44
CA THR A 168 -18.99 1.30 -14.22
C THR A 168 -20.24 1.76 -13.46
N GLU A 169 -20.02 2.27 -12.27
CA GLU A 169 -21.05 2.86 -11.39
C GLU A 169 -20.84 4.37 -11.28
N HIS A 170 -21.90 5.06 -10.90
CA HIS A 170 -21.87 6.49 -10.63
C HIS A 170 -22.20 6.73 -9.15
N ARG A 171 -21.50 7.69 -8.56
CA ARG A 171 -21.74 8.12 -7.19
C ARG A 171 -21.98 9.62 -7.20
N THR A 172 -23.14 10.03 -6.69
CA THR A 172 -23.51 11.44 -6.49
C THR A 172 -23.43 11.77 -5.01
N VAL A 173 -22.74 12.84 -4.68
CA VAL A 173 -22.56 13.34 -3.31
C VAL A 173 -22.70 14.85 -3.31
N SER A 174 -23.10 15.45 -2.18
CA SER A 174 -23.10 16.91 -2.05
C SER A 174 -21.69 17.49 -2.25
N GLY A 175 -21.58 18.73 -2.68
CA GLY A 175 -20.29 19.42 -2.85
C GLY A 175 -19.41 19.35 -1.58
N PRO A 176 -19.94 19.69 -0.38
CA PRO A 176 -19.19 19.47 0.88
C PRO A 176 -18.80 18.03 1.11
N GLY A 177 -19.68 17.06 0.83
CA GLY A 177 -19.40 15.62 0.93
C GLY A 177 -18.29 15.20 -0.02
N PHE A 178 -18.27 15.70 -1.26
CA PHE A 178 -17.17 15.45 -2.20
C PHE A 178 -15.85 16.05 -1.71
N ALA A 179 -15.88 17.27 -1.20
CA ALA A 179 -14.69 17.90 -0.61
C ALA A 179 -14.14 17.09 0.58
N GLN A 180 -15.01 16.59 1.46
CA GLN A 180 -14.62 15.71 2.57
C GLN A 180 -13.98 14.41 2.08
N LEU A 181 -14.61 13.75 1.09
CA LEU A 181 -14.05 12.54 0.47
C LEU A 181 -12.67 12.80 -0.17
N PHE A 182 -12.46 13.96 -0.77
CA PHE A 182 -11.18 14.31 -1.36
C PHE A 182 -10.12 14.66 -0.31
N LEU A 183 -10.47 15.53 0.64
CA LEU A 183 -9.54 16.07 1.64
C LEU A 183 -8.97 15.01 2.58
N GLN A 184 -9.71 13.93 2.88
CA GLN A 184 -9.20 12.81 3.68
C GLN A 184 -7.99 12.11 3.05
N HIS A 185 -7.73 12.33 1.75
CA HIS A 185 -6.60 11.76 1.02
C HIS A 185 -5.41 12.71 0.87
N VAL A 186 -5.59 13.97 1.25
CA VAL A 186 -4.52 14.96 1.27
C VAL A 186 -3.59 14.63 2.44
N LEU A 187 -2.36 14.28 2.10
CA LEU A 187 -1.36 13.94 3.11
C LEU A 187 -0.79 15.21 3.76
N PRO A 188 -0.38 15.15 5.02
CA PRO A 188 0.21 16.31 5.70
C PRO A 188 1.45 16.84 4.96
N PRO A 189 1.76 18.15 5.07
CA PRO A 189 2.95 18.74 4.47
C PRO A 189 4.21 17.93 4.82
N ARG A 190 5.13 17.80 3.85
CA ARG A 190 6.39 17.06 3.97
C ARG A 190 6.24 15.56 4.27
N PHE A 191 5.08 14.96 4.03
CA PHE A 191 4.92 13.52 4.14
C PHE A 191 5.51 12.82 2.90
N VAL A 192 6.54 12.01 3.11
CA VAL A 192 7.17 11.24 2.03
C VAL A 192 6.29 10.04 1.70
N ARG A 193 5.55 10.14 0.58
CA ARG A 193 4.60 9.13 0.11
C ARG A 193 5.26 7.95 -0.62
N ILE A 194 6.45 8.16 -1.19
CA ILE A 194 7.24 7.16 -1.89
C ILE A 194 8.49 6.90 -1.07
N ARG A 195 8.74 5.64 -0.74
CA ARG A 195 9.91 5.25 0.06
C ARG A 195 10.63 4.09 -0.57
N HIS A 196 11.95 4.11 -0.47
CA HIS A 196 12.84 3.07 -0.98
C HIS A 196 13.48 2.31 0.17
N TYR A 197 13.67 0.99 -0.01
CA TYR A 197 14.21 0.11 1.02
C TYR A 197 15.11 -0.97 0.41
N GLY A 198 15.87 -1.65 1.27
CA GLY A 198 16.84 -2.66 0.87
C GLY A 198 17.96 -2.04 0.02
N ILE A 199 18.25 -2.61 -1.13
CA ILE A 199 19.32 -2.12 -2.03
C ILE A 199 19.08 -0.67 -2.48
N LEU A 200 17.82 -0.23 -2.56
CA LEU A 200 17.45 1.14 -2.97
C LEU A 200 17.38 2.11 -1.80
N ALA A 201 17.65 1.69 -0.57
CA ALA A 201 17.68 2.60 0.56
C ALA A 201 18.80 3.64 0.37
N ALA A 202 18.46 4.92 0.59
CA ALA A 202 19.49 5.96 0.62
C ALA A 202 20.50 5.61 1.74
N ARG A 203 21.77 5.56 1.41
CA ARG A 203 22.83 5.50 2.43
C ARG A 203 22.78 6.80 3.22
N ARG A 204 22.59 6.69 4.53
CA ARG A 204 22.76 7.80 5.45
C ARG A 204 24.21 7.91 5.84
#